data_814f504f94f71cdf46c1d9c453d0175e
#
_entry.id   814f504f94f71cdf46c1d9c453d0175e
#
_cell.length_a   1.000
_cell.length_b   1.000
_cell.length_c   1.000
_cell.angle_alpha   90.00
_cell.angle_beta   90.00
_cell.angle_gamma   90.00
#
_symmetry.space_group_name_H-M   'P 1'
#
loop_
_entity.id
_entity.type
_entity.pdbx_description
1 polymer ?
#
loop_
_entity_poly.entity_id
_entity_poly.type
_entity_poly.pdbx_seq_one_letter_code
_entity_poly.pdbx_strand_id
1 'polypeptide(L)'
;VIVVVADDPSMHSSQNEQDSRFYGKFAFIPILEPSDQQEAYDMMEYGFRLSEKNNIPVMMRLTTRMAHSRAVVEVATKSIPRREKLTFPKDPSSWILLPANARRKYPQVISGYEELERISASKEGWNRYFAAPDKSLGVIACGIAYNYLRENVGMNYPHPILKISQYPAPSDLIRKMASECDSILVMEEGQPLLEEMIKGILPTPVKVLGRLSGALPRMGELNPNSVREALGLPAHKTNQPSSVVVPRPPALCQGCGHRDVYTALNEVLADYPGHKVFSDIGCYTLGALPPFRTISSCIDMG
;
A
#
# COMPACT_ATOMS: atom_id res chain seq x y z
N VAL A 1 12.77 2.91 13.51
CA VAL A 1 12.38 3.85 12.43
C VAL A 1 11.19 3.27 11.67
N ILE A 2 10.17 4.10 11.39
CA ILE A 2 9.08 3.75 10.47
C ILE A 2 9.17 4.66 9.25
N VAL A 3 9.08 4.07 8.07
CA VAL A 3 8.97 4.78 6.79
C VAL A 3 7.53 4.68 6.33
N VAL A 4 6.79 5.76 6.40
CA VAL A 4 5.41 5.84 5.91
C VAL A 4 5.44 6.14 4.43
N VAL A 5 4.80 5.29 3.63
CA VAL A 5 4.66 5.46 2.18
C VAL A 5 3.19 5.53 1.81
N ALA A 6 2.85 6.38 0.86
CA ALA A 6 1.49 6.60 0.40
C ALA A 6 1.41 6.29 -1.10
N ASP A 7 0.96 5.08 -1.41
CA ASP A 7 0.73 4.66 -2.78
C ASP A 7 -0.61 5.21 -3.31
N ASP A 8 -0.66 5.51 -4.59
CA ASP A 8 -1.83 6.08 -5.24
C ASP A 8 -2.37 5.19 -6.38
N PRO A 9 -3.00 4.05 -6.04
CA PRO A 9 -3.69 3.23 -7.01
C PRO A 9 -4.75 4.06 -7.76
N SER A 10 -4.84 3.88 -9.07
CA SER A 10 -5.62 4.72 -9.99
C SER A 10 -5.08 6.12 -10.25
N MET A 11 -3.92 6.49 -9.72
CA MET A 11 -3.27 7.77 -10.05
C MET A 11 -4.17 8.99 -9.86
N HIS A 12 -4.81 9.10 -8.68
CA HIS A 12 -5.71 10.22 -8.37
C HIS A 12 -4.98 11.57 -8.38
N SER A 13 -3.70 11.58 -8.00
CA SER A 13 -2.84 12.76 -8.08
C SER A 13 -1.40 12.44 -8.47
N SER A 14 -1.00 11.19 -8.48
CA SER A 14 0.34 10.73 -8.91
C SER A 14 0.41 10.53 -10.42
N GLN A 15 1.62 10.55 -10.97
CA GLN A 15 1.86 10.35 -12.40
C GLN A 15 1.94 8.88 -12.81
N ASN A 16 2.11 7.98 -11.85
CA ASN A 16 2.18 6.55 -12.07
C ASN A 16 1.49 5.78 -10.93
N GLU A 17 1.07 4.56 -11.21
CA GLU A 17 0.54 3.64 -10.21
C GLU A 17 1.71 2.93 -9.52
N GLN A 18 2.06 3.40 -8.33
CA GLN A 18 3.15 2.86 -7.52
C GLN A 18 2.66 1.74 -6.60
N ASP A 19 3.57 0.81 -6.31
CA ASP A 19 3.37 -0.20 -5.27
C ASP A 19 4.66 -0.37 -4.46
N SER A 20 4.72 0.31 -3.35
CA SER A 20 5.89 0.34 -2.47
C SER A 20 6.19 -0.99 -1.78
N ARG A 21 5.28 -1.97 -1.83
CA ARG A 21 5.52 -3.32 -1.28
C ARG A 21 6.71 -4.02 -1.97
N PHE A 22 6.94 -3.73 -3.26
CA PHE A 22 8.10 -4.27 -3.98
C PHE A 22 9.41 -3.76 -3.40
N TYR A 23 9.49 -2.49 -2.98
CA TYR A 23 10.68 -1.94 -2.32
C TYR A 23 10.92 -2.58 -0.96
N GLY A 24 9.87 -2.78 -0.17
CA GLY A 24 9.98 -3.47 1.12
C GLY A 24 10.47 -4.90 0.97
N LYS A 25 9.92 -5.63 -0.01
CA LYS A 25 10.40 -6.98 -0.36
C LYS A 25 11.85 -6.98 -0.82
N PHE A 26 12.23 -6.08 -1.71
CA PHE A 26 13.59 -5.94 -2.22
C PHE A 26 14.59 -5.62 -1.11
N ALA A 27 14.21 -4.72 -0.18
CA ALA A 27 15.05 -4.29 0.94
C ALA A 27 15.05 -5.25 2.13
N PHE A 28 14.29 -6.35 2.11
CA PHE A 28 14.12 -7.29 3.23
C PHE A 28 13.62 -6.62 4.51
N ILE A 29 12.77 -5.60 4.40
CA ILE A 29 12.16 -4.92 5.54
C ILE A 29 10.70 -5.35 5.71
N PRO A 30 10.19 -5.39 6.96
CA PRO A 30 8.79 -5.69 7.20
C PRO A 30 7.90 -4.53 6.74
N ILE A 31 6.73 -4.89 6.22
CA ILE A 31 5.72 -3.93 5.77
C ILE A 31 4.46 -4.11 6.61
N LEU A 32 3.89 -3.02 7.06
CA LEU A 32 2.57 -2.94 7.68
C LEU A 32 1.61 -2.31 6.69
N GLU A 33 0.52 -2.98 6.41
CA GLU A 33 -0.51 -2.55 5.46
C GLU A 33 -1.88 -2.60 6.14
N PRO A 34 -2.28 -1.53 6.86
CA PRO A 34 -3.52 -1.51 7.63
C PRO A 34 -4.75 -1.63 6.74
N SER A 35 -5.80 -2.28 7.25
CA SER A 35 -7.08 -2.40 6.56
C SER A 35 -8.05 -1.24 6.86
N ASP A 36 -7.84 -0.57 7.98
CA ASP A 36 -8.64 0.57 8.43
C ASP A 36 -7.83 1.56 9.28
N GLN A 37 -8.44 2.66 9.69
CA GLN A 37 -7.79 3.73 10.43
C GLN A 37 -7.40 3.32 11.86
N GLN A 38 -8.17 2.41 12.49
CA GLN A 38 -7.80 1.90 13.82
C GLN A 38 -6.54 1.06 13.72
N GLU A 39 -6.43 0.19 12.73
CA GLU A 39 -5.20 -0.57 12.51
C GLU A 39 -4.03 0.34 12.19
N ALA A 40 -4.22 1.38 11.36
CA ALA A 40 -3.16 2.33 11.06
C ALA A 40 -2.63 3.02 12.33
N TYR A 41 -3.53 3.37 13.25
CA TYR A 41 -3.16 3.95 14.55
C TYR A 41 -2.38 2.95 15.42
N ASP A 42 -2.91 1.74 15.60
CA ASP A 42 -2.33 0.73 16.49
C ASP A 42 -0.99 0.18 15.95
N MET A 43 -0.87 0.07 14.64
CA MET A 43 0.34 -0.37 13.95
C MET A 43 1.51 0.61 14.10
N MET A 44 1.28 1.88 14.44
CA MET A 44 2.39 2.82 14.68
C MET A 44 3.21 2.39 15.90
N GLU A 45 2.57 2.12 17.03
CA GLU A 45 3.27 1.65 18.22
C GLU A 45 3.94 0.29 18.00
N TYR A 46 3.19 -0.62 17.38
CA TYR A 46 3.70 -1.95 17.02
C TYR A 46 4.92 -1.86 16.10
N GLY A 47 4.87 -1.03 15.07
CA GLY A 47 5.95 -0.85 14.11
C GLY A 47 7.23 -0.29 14.75
N PHE A 48 7.11 0.66 15.68
CA PHE A 48 8.26 1.14 16.43
C PHE A 48 8.88 0.03 17.28
N ARG A 49 8.07 -0.74 18.00
CA ARG A 49 8.56 -1.89 18.79
C ARG A 49 9.22 -2.95 17.90
N LEU A 50 8.61 -3.27 16.76
CA LEU A 50 9.17 -4.23 15.80
C LEU A 50 10.52 -3.75 15.24
N SER A 51 10.61 -2.47 14.88
CA SER A 51 11.83 -1.83 14.38
C SER A 51 12.96 -1.86 15.41
N GLU A 52 12.67 -1.50 16.66
CA GLU A 52 13.67 -1.46 17.72
C GLU A 52 14.15 -2.86 18.13
N LYS A 53 13.21 -3.82 18.27
CA LYS A 53 13.53 -5.21 18.62
C LYS A 53 14.43 -5.87 17.58
N ASN A 54 14.23 -5.58 16.30
CA ASN A 54 14.93 -6.25 15.21
C ASN A 54 16.05 -5.39 14.58
N ASN A 55 16.27 -4.16 15.05
CA ASN A 55 17.23 -3.19 14.49
C ASN A 55 17.08 -3.01 12.96
N ILE A 56 15.84 -2.92 12.48
CA ILE A 56 15.50 -2.80 11.06
C ILE A 56 14.43 -1.72 10.89
N PRO A 57 14.46 -0.91 9.81
CA PRO A 57 13.34 -0.02 9.51
C PRO A 57 12.08 -0.83 9.18
N VAL A 58 10.92 -0.27 9.48
CA VAL A 58 9.61 -0.84 9.15
C VAL A 58 8.94 0.08 8.14
N MET A 59 8.38 -0.45 7.08
CA MET A 59 7.57 0.32 6.15
C MET A 59 6.09 0.24 6.58
N MET A 60 5.40 1.38 6.60
CA MET A 60 3.94 1.44 6.71
C MET A 60 3.38 1.94 5.40
N ARG A 61 2.64 1.08 4.70
CA ARG A 61 1.99 1.39 3.43
C ARG A 61 0.56 1.84 3.64
N LEU A 62 0.26 3.03 3.18
CA LEU A 62 -1.09 3.57 3.10
C LEU A 62 -1.46 3.72 1.62
N THR A 63 -2.73 3.55 1.29
CA THR A 63 -3.24 3.86 -0.05
C THR A 63 -4.09 5.12 -0.02
N THR A 64 -4.34 5.71 -1.18
CA THR A 64 -5.12 6.94 -1.33
C THR A 64 -6.45 6.87 -0.60
N ARG A 65 -7.19 5.76 -0.73
CA ARG A 65 -8.48 5.58 -0.06
C ARG A 65 -8.34 5.60 1.46
N MET A 66 -7.32 4.94 1.99
CA MET A 66 -7.04 4.95 3.43
C MET A 66 -6.72 6.37 3.92
N ALA A 67 -5.88 7.10 3.19
CA ALA A 67 -5.44 8.44 3.55
C ALA A 67 -6.56 9.49 3.49
N HIS A 68 -7.53 9.32 2.58
CA HIS A 68 -8.63 10.26 2.38
C HIS A 68 -9.92 9.92 3.13
N SER A 69 -10.04 8.70 3.65
CA SER A 69 -11.20 8.29 4.44
C SER A 69 -11.09 8.75 5.89
N ARG A 70 -12.22 8.75 6.60
CA ARG A 70 -12.32 9.15 8.00
C ARG A 70 -13.05 8.07 8.78
N ALA A 71 -12.58 7.80 10.00
CA ALA A 71 -13.26 6.92 10.95
C ALA A 71 -13.09 7.45 12.38
N VAL A 72 -13.90 6.92 13.27
CA VAL A 72 -13.70 7.10 14.71
C VAL A 72 -12.59 6.12 15.13
N VAL A 73 -11.59 6.60 15.81
CA VAL A 73 -10.45 5.84 16.32
C VAL A 73 -10.41 5.92 17.84
N GLU A 74 -10.29 4.77 18.48
CA GLU A 74 -10.04 4.70 19.92
C GLU A 74 -8.57 5.00 20.19
N VAL A 75 -8.30 6.09 20.89
CA VAL A 75 -6.94 6.50 21.23
C VAL A 75 -6.51 5.90 22.56
N ALA A 76 -5.26 5.45 22.63
CA ALA A 76 -4.69 4.96 23.87
C ALA A 76 -4.65 6.09 24.95
N THR A 77 -5.24 5.80 26.11
CA THR A 77 -5.27 6.76 27.23
C THR A 77 -3.97 6.75 28.05
N LYS A 78 -3.12 5.75 27.84
CA LYS A 78 -1.84 5.64 28.56
C LYS A 78 -0.74 6.39 27.81
N SER A 79 -0.03 7.24 28.55
CA SER A 79 1.19 7.87 28.05
C SER A 79 2.21 6.80 27.62
N ILE A 80 2.71 6.90 26.39
CA ILE A 80 3.78 6.05 25.91
C ILE A 80 5.02 6.29 26.78
N PRO A 81 5.64 5.25 27.34
CA PRO A 81 6.86 5.43 28.13
C PRO A 81 7.94 6.11 27.31
N ARG A 82 8.59 7.06 27.92
CA ARG A 82 9.54 7.92 27.25
C ARG A 82 10.84 7.16 26.96
N ARG A 83 11.26 7.26 25.73
CA ARG A 83 12.53 7.02 25.05
C ARG A 83 13.69 6.43 25.86
N GLU A 84 14.22 5.36 25.34
CA GLU A 84 15.59 4.95 25.62
C GLU A 84 16.60 6.01 25.16
N LYS A 85 17.73 6.09 25.83
CA LYS A 85 18.83 6.97 25.41
C LYS A 85 19.38 6.48 24.07
N LEU A 86 19.44 7.38 23.11
CA LEU A 86 20.15 7.12 21.86
C LEU A 86 21.64 6.88 22.18
N THR A 87 22.11 5.66 21.90
CA THR A 87 23.51 5.30 22.05
C THR A 87 24.06 4.92 20.69
N PHE A 88 25.17 5.53 20.30
CA PHE A 88 25.89 5.08 19.12
C PHE A 88 26.59 3.74 19.42
N PRO A 89 26.61 2.79 18.49
CA PRO A 89 27.37 1.57 18.64
C PRO A 89 28.84 1.88 18.90
N LYS A 90 29.44 1.16 19.85
CA LYS A 90 30.87 1.28 20.13
C LYS A 90 31.75 0.79 18.98
N ASP A 91 31.23 -0.16 18.20
CA ASP A 91 31.91 -0.73 17.04
C ASP A 91 31.47 -0.01 15.74
N PRO A 92 32.38 0.77 15.10
CA PRO A 92 32.07 1.45 13.83
C PRO A 92 31.71 0.50 12.70
N SER A 93 32.16 -0.77 12.74
CA SER A 93 31.82 -1.78 11.71
C SER A 93 30.33 -2.03 11.60
N SER A 94 29.56 -1.66 12.63
CA SER A 94 28.09 -1.73 12.64
C SER A 94 27.45 -0.75 11.62
N TRP A 95 28.12 0.34 11.30
CA TRP A 95 27.63 1.41 10.43
C TRP A 95 28.42 1.56 9.12
N ILE A 96 29.61 0.98 9.07
CA ILE A 96 30.46 1.06 7.88
C ILE A 96 30.34 -0.25 7.09
N LEU A 97 29.67 -0.19 5.95
CA LEU A 97 29.40 -1.35 5.09
C LEU A 97 30.54 -1.56 4.06
N LEU A 98 31.77 -1.75 4.56
CA LEU A 98 32.82 -2.34 3.72
C LEU A 98 32.42 -3.76 3.28
N PRO A 99 32.90 -4.27 2.12
CA PRO A 99 32.51 -5.58 1.60
C PRO A 99 32.64 -6.73 2.61
N ALA A 100 33.68 -6.70 3.47
CA ALA A 100 33.86 -7.70 4.53
C ALA A 100 32.76 -7.62 5.60
N ASN A 101 32.37 -6.41 6.00
CA ASN A 101 31.31 -6.19 6.98
C ASN A 101 29.94 -6.56 6.40
N ALA A 102 29.67 -6.20 5.13
CA ALA A 102 28.46 -6.55 4.43
C ALA A 102 28.29 -8.06 4.32
N ARG A 103 29.32 -8.80 3.91
CA ARG A 103 29.30 -10.28 3.85
C ARG A 103 29.03 -10.93 5.21
N ARG A 104 29.55 -10.38 6.27
CA ARG A 104 29.30 -10.88 7.63
C ARG A 104 27.87 -10.63 8.09
N LYS A 105 27.26 -9.51 7.69
CA LYS A 105 25.90 -9.13 8.09
C LYS A 105 24.80 -9.76 7.25
N TYR A 106 25.06 -10.03 5.98
CA TYR A 106 24.03 -10.52 5.07
C TYR A 106 23.31 -11.81 5.53
N PRO A 107 24.00 -12.84 6.08
CA PRO A 107 23.31 -13.99 6.68
C PRO A 107 22.32 -13.62 7.79
N GLN A 108 22.62 -12.56 8.56
CA GLN A 108 21.72 -12.07 9.62
C GLN A 108 20.48 -11.41 9.04
N VAL A 109 20.60 -10.74 7.89
CA VAL A 109 19.44 -10.17 7.17
C VAL A 109 18.51 -11.30 6.74
N ILE A 110 19.04 -12.37 6.15
CA ILE A 110 18.24 -13.52 5.69
C ILE A 110 17.52 -14.20 6.86
N SER A 111 18.27 -14.59 7.91
CA SER A 111 17.65 -15.23 9.08
C SER A 111 16.67 -14.30 9.82
N GLY A 112 16.96 -13.01 9.86
CA GLY A 112 16.05 -12.00 10.41
C GLY A 112 14.75 -11.90 9.62
N TYR A 113 14.82 -12.01 8.27
CA TYR A 113 13.63 -11.98 7.42
C TYR A 113 12.74 -13.21 7.64
N GLU A 114 13.32 -14.39 7.84
CA GLU A 114 12.58 -15.60 8.20
C GLU A 114 11.90 -15.48 9.57
N GLU A 115 12.57 -14.82 10.53
CA GLU A 115 11.97 -14.52 11.84
C GLU A 115 10.78 -13.54 11.69
N LEU A 116 10.92 -12.52 10.88
CA LEU A 116 9.82 -11.56 10.58
C LEU A 116 8.63 -12.26 9.94
N GLU A 117 8.84 -13.25 9.08
CA GLU A 117 7.77 -14.07 8.52
C GLU A 117 7.05 -14.89 9.60
N ARG A 118 7.79 -15.50 10.52
CA ARG A 118 7.21 -16.22 11.68
C ARG A 118 6.40 -15.30 12.59
N ILE A 119 6.91 -14.10 12.85
CA ILE A 119 6.19 -13.07 13.63
C ILE A 119 4.89 -12.70 12.90
N SER A 120 4.94 -12.49 11.59
CA SER A 120 3.76 -12.10 10.80
C SER A 120 2.65 -13.16 10.80
N ALA A 121 3.01 -14.44 10.93
CA ALA A 121 2.07 -15.57 11.03
C ALA A 121 1.53 -15.78 12.45
N SER A 122 2.17 -15.21 13.47
CA SER A 122 1.85 -15.41 14.87
C SER A 122 0.66 -14.57 15.35
N LYS A 123 0.22 -14.81 16.58
CA LYS A 123 -0.80 -13.97 17.22
C LYS A 123 -0.32 -12.55 17.55
N GLU A 124 1.00 -12.35 17.65
CA GLU A 124 1.62 -11.04 17.88
C GLU A 124 1.62 -10.18 16.61
N GLY A 125 1.64 -10.82 15.43
CA GLY A 125 1.54 -10.15 14.14
C GLY A 125 0.12 -9.70 13.80
N TRP A 126 -0.05 -9.14 12.61
CA TRP A 126 -1.32 -8.55 12.16
C TRP A 126 -2.09 -9.41 11.15
N ASN A 127 -1.54 -10.56 10.73
CA ASN A 127 -2.23 -11.47 9.84
C ASN A 127 -3.20 -12.37 10.62
N ARG A 128 -4.35 -12.66 10.04
CA ARG A 128 -5.41 -13.45 10.70
C ARG A 128 -6.03 -14.43 9.72
N TYR A 129 -6.13 -15.68 10.15
CA TYR A 129 -6.82 -16.72 9.41
C TYR A 129 -8.20 -16.99 10.07
N PHE A 130 -9.25 -16.80 9.31
CA PHE A 130 -10.63 -17.05 9.69
C PHE A 130 -11.08 -18.33 9.00
N ALA A 131 -11.21 -19.41 9.75
CA ALA A 131 -11.72 -20.67 9.22
C ALA A 131 -13.23 -20.60 8.93
N ALA A 132 -13.66 -21.29 7.89
CA ALA A 132 -15.07 -21.40 7.54
C ALA A 132 -15.36 -22.78 6.90
N PRO A 133 -16.61 -23.23 6.83
CA PRO A 133 -16.95 -24.59 6.42
C PRO A 133 -16.82 -24.84 4.92
N ASP A 134 -17.17 -23.88 4.08
CA ASP A 134 -17.14 -24.04 2.61
C ASP A 134 -15.74 -23.79 2.07
N LYS A 135 -15.12 -24.83 1.57
CA LYS A 135 -13.75 -24.85 1.08
C LYS A 135 -13.65 -24.71 -0.45
N SER A 136 -14.74 -24.49 -1.14
CA SER A 136 -14.72 -24.27 -2.60
C SER A 136 -13.93 -23.02 -3.00
N LEU A 137 -13.82 -22.04 -2.08
CA LEU A 137 -13.05 -20.81 -2.26
C LEU A 137 -12.35 -20.44 -0.95
N GLY A 138 -11.05 -20.08 -1.01
CA GLY A 138 -10.35 -19.34 0.01
C GLY A 138 -10.14 -17.91 -0.46
N VAL A 139 -10.24 -16.93 0.44
CA VAL A 139 -10.02 -15.52 0.11
C VAL A 139 -8.82 -14.99 0.88
N ILE A 140 -7.82 -14.46 0.16
CA ILE A 140 -6.72 -13.70 0.74
C ILE A 140 -6.98 -12.23 0.46
N ALA A 141 -7.11 -11.43 1.52
CA ALA A 141 -7.41 -10.01 1.41
C ALA A 141 -6.32 -9.17 2.09
N CYS A 142 -5.67 -8.28 1.32
CA CYS A 142 -4.52 -7.48 1.75
C CYS A 142 -4.94 -6.05 2.06
N GLY A 143 -4.50 -5.53 3.20
CA GLY A 143 -4.76 -4.15 3.59
C GLY A 143 -6.23 -3.76 3.46
N ILE A 144 -6.49 -2.63 2.81
CA ILE A 144 -7.86 -2.10 2.66
C ILE A 144 -8.81 -3.03 1.88
N ALA A 145 -8.29 -3.94 1.04
CA ALA A 145 -9.14 -4.91 0.35
C ALA A 145 -9.91 -5.83 1.31
N TYR A 146 -9.37 -6.05 2.53
CA TYR A 146 -10.09 -6.75 3.59
C TYR A 146 -11.34 -5.98 4.03
N ASN A 147 -11.26 -4.66 4.11
CA ASN A 147 -12.41 -3.82 4.45
C ASN A 147 -13.50 -3.91 3.38
N TYR A 148 -13.10 -3.84 2.10
CA TYR A 148 -14.04 -4.02 0.98
C TYR A 148 -14.70 -5.39 0.96
N LEU A 149 -13.94 -6.45 1.32
CA LEU A 149 -14.50 -7.78 1.48
C LEU A 149 -15.59 -7.78 2.59
N ARG A 150 -15.26 -7.23 3.76
CA ARG A 150 -16.18 -7.19 4.90
C ARG A 150 -17.44 -6.37 4.64
N GLU A 151 -17.32 -5.28 3.90
CA GLU A 151 -18.48 -4.48 3.47
C GLU A 151 -19.44 -5.27 2.59
N ASN A 152 -18.91 -6.17 1.75
CA ASN A 152 -19.73 -6.99 0.87
C ASN A 152 -20.38 -8.21 1.53
N VAL A 153 -19.65 -8.90 2.42
CA VAL A 153 -20.05 -10.21 2.92
C VAL A 153 -20.32 -10.25 4.44
N GLY A 154 -20.03 -9.16 5.14
CA GLY A 154 -20.19 -9.09 6.59
C GLY A 154 -19.26 -10.05 7.34
N MET A 155 -19.65 -10.42 8.57
CA MET A 155 -18.83 -11.29 9.42
C MET A 155 -19.10 -12.79 9.19
N ASN A 156 -20.24 -13.17 8.65
CA ASN A 156 -20.70 -14.55 8.50
C ASN A 156 -20.50 -15.06 7.06
N TYR A 157 -19.26 -14.90 6.55
CA TYR A 157 -18.93 -15.41 5.23
C TYR A 157 -18.60 -16.91 5.28
N PRO A 158 -19.17 -17.74 4.39
CA PRO A 158 -19.05 -19.19 4.47
C PRO A 158 -17.67 -19.74 4.09
N HIS A 159 -16.82 -18.94 3.44
CA HIS A 159 -15.50 -19.35 2.96
C HIS A 159 -14.37 -18.86 3.86
N PRO A 160 -13.24 -19.59 3.97
CA PRO A 160 -12.07 -19.15 4.71
C PRO A 160 -11.51 -17.82 4.21
N ILE A 161 -11.08 -16.99 5.14
CA ILE A 161 -10.41 -15.71 4.84
C ILE A 161 -9.04 -15.69 5.49
N LEU A 162 -8.02 -15.35 4.73
CA LEU A 162 -6.71 -14.94 5.24
C LEU A 162 -6.56 -13.44 5.04
N LYS A 163 -6.65 -12.70 6.12
CA LYS A 163 -6.32 -11.27 6.15
C LYS A 163 -4.82 -11.10 6.21
N ILE A 164 -4.26 -10.31 5.30
CA ILE A 164 -2.85 -9.92 5.30
C ILE A 164 -2.74 -8.42 5.50
N SER A 165 -2.15 -8.05 6.64
CA SER A 165 -1.86 -6.68 7.02
C SER A 165 -0.39 -6.49 7.41
N GLN A 166 0.42 -7.56 7.30
CA GLN A 166 1.84 -7.53 7.60
C GLN A 166 2.62 -8.46 6.68
N TYR A 167 3.76 -7.96 6.18
CA TYR A 167 4.74 -8.73 5.41
C TYR A 167 6.06 -8.82 6.19
N PRO A 168 6.87 -9.88 5.97
CA PRO A 168 6.72 -10.91 4.93
C PRO A 168 5.41 -11.68 5.03
N ALA A 169 4.88 -12.08 3.88
CA ALA A 169 3.62 -12.82 3.82
C ALA A 169 3.74 -14.17 4.57
N PRO A 170 2.71 -14.59 5.32
CA PRO A 170 2.76 -15.78 6.18
C PRO A 170 2.62 -17.06 5.34
N SER A 171 3.72 -17.59 4.80
CA SER A 171 3.73 -18.75 3.90
C SER A 171 3.00 -19.97 4.45
N ASP A 172 3.11 -20.23 5.77
CA ASP A 172 2.44 -21.38 6.39
C ASP A 172 0.91 -21.23 6.39
N LEU A 173 0.39 -20.01 6.62
CA LEU A 173 -1.05 -19.77 6.55
C LEU A 173 -1.55 -19.84 5.10
N ILE A 174 -0.74 -19.39 4.14
CA ILE A 174 -1.04 -19.51 2.71
C ILE A 174 -1.08 -20.98 2.29
N ARG A 175 -0.07 -21.78 2.67
CA ARG A 175 -0.05 -23.22 2.41
C ARG A 175 -1.22 -23.96 3.05
N LYS A 176 -1.57 -23.57 4.28
CA LYS A 176 -2.76 -24.11 4.97
C LYS A 176 -4.01 -23.85 4.15
N MET A 177 -4.26 -22.60 3.72
CA MET A 177 -5.42 -22.29 2.88
C MET A 177 -5.41 -23.09 1.57
N ALA A 178 -4.25 -23.21 0.93
CA ALA A 178 -4.11 -23.96 -0.31
C ALA A 178 -4.36 -25.47 -0.15
N SER A 179 -4.07 -26.03 1.03
CA SER A 179 -4.37 -27.42 1.34
C SER A 179 -5.84 -27.69 1.70
N GLU A 180 -6.57 -26.65 2.08
CA GLU A 180 -7.96 -26.74 2.51
C GLU A 180 -8.96 -26.35 1.41
N CYS A 181 -8.58 -25.50 0.45
CA CYS A 181 -9.49 -24.86 -0.50
C CYS A 181 -9.22 -25.30 -1.94
N ASP A 182 -10.29 -25.44 -2.74
CA ASP A 182 -10.21 -25.79 -4.15
C ASP A 182 -9.64 -24.66 -5.02
N SER A 183 -9.89 -23.43 -4.61
CA SER A 183 -9.39 -22.21 -5.30
C SER A 183 -9.10 -21.10 -4.29
N ILE A 184 -8.22 -20.17 -4.69
CA ILE A 184 -7.86 -19.00 -3.88
C ILE A 184 -8.10 -17.74 -4.69
N LEU A 185 -8.85 -16.80 -4.12
CA LEU A 185 -8.99 -15.45 -4.64
C LEU A 185 -8.08 -14.51 -3.85
N VAL A 186 -7.15 -13.84 -4.54
CA VAL A 186 -6.27 -12.84 -3.95
C VAL A 186 -6.79 -11.44 -4.26
N MET A 187 -7.10 -10.71 -3.20
CA MET A 187 -7.55 -9.32 -3.26
C MET A 187 -6.45 -8.43 -2.70
N GLU A 188 -5.78 -7.71 -3.58
CA GLU A 188 -4.72 -6.78 -3.22
C GLU A 188 -4.79 -5.51 -4.05
N GLU A 189 -4.47 -4.37 -3.45
CA GLU A 189 -4.50 -3.08 -4.10
C GLU A 189 -3.10 -2.69 -4.60
N GLY A 190 -3.02 -2.20 -5.82
CA GLY A 190 -1.75 -1.98 -6.55
C GLY A 190 -1.41 -3.14 -7.47
N GLN A 191 -0.14 -3.52 -7.52
CA GLN A 191 0.33 -4.59 -8.39
C GLN A 191 0.09 -5.99 -7.76
N PRO A 192 0.06 -7.07 -8.56
CA PRO A 192 -0.23 -8.42 -8.05
C PRO A 192 0.99 -9.05 -7.36
N LEU A 193 1.52 -8.39 -6.33
CA LEU A 193 2.71 -8.85 -5.59
C LEU A 193 2.48 -10.20 -4.92
N LEU A 194 1.37 -10.30 -4.17
CA LEU A 194 1.08 -11.52 -3.41
C LEU A 194 0.63 -12.65 -4.33
N GLU A 195 -0.19 -12.35 -5.34
CA GLU A 195 -0.59 -13.33 -6.34
C GLU A 195 0.62 -13.96 -7.05
N GLU A 196 1.62 -13.17 -7.42
CA GLU A 196 2.88 -13.65 -7.99
C GLU A 196 3.69 -14.48 -6.99
N MET A 197 3.78 -14.03 -5.75
CA MET A 197 4.49 -14.76 -4.69
C MET A 197 3.86 -16.12 -4.40
N ILE A 198 2.53 -16.19 -4.33
CA ILE A 198 1.81 -17.43 -4.04
C ILE A 198 2.13 -18.51 -5.08
N LYS A 199 2.20 -18.16 -6.35
CA LYS A 199 2.56 -19.12 -7.43
C LYS A 199 3.94 -19.76 -7.21
N GLY A 200 4.87 -19.05 -6.56
CA GLY A 200 6.18 -19.60 -6.16
C GLY A 200 6.16 -20.35 -4.83
N ILE A 201 5.17 -20.15 -3.97
CA ILE A 201 5.06 -20.78 -2.65
C ILE A 201 4.32 -22.12 -2.71
N LEU A 202 3.33 -22.24 -3.60
CA LEU A 202 2.46 -23.40 -3.68
C LEU A 202 3.06 -24.52 -4.54
N PRO A 203 3.31 -25.71 -3.95
CA PRO A 203 3.79 -26.86 -4.69
C PRO A 203 2.68 -27.60 -5.48
N THR A 204 1.42 -27.21 -5.28
CA THR A 204 0.25 -27.88 -5.84
C THR A 204 -0.50 -26.99 -6.82
N PRO A 205 -1.20 -27.55 -7.83
CA PRO A 205 -1.92 -26.79 -8.84
C PRO A 205 -3.27 -26.24 -8.33
N VAL A 206 -3.24 -25.49 -7.23
CA VAL A 206 -4.42 -24.74 -6.76
C VAL A 206 -4.71 -23.60 -7.72
N LYS A 207 -5.98 -23.45 -8.10
CA LYS A 207 -6.43 -22.34 -8.94
C LYS A 207 -6.37 -21.03 -8.14
N VAL A 208 -5.45 -20.15 -8.50
CA VAL A 208 -5.30 -18.83 -7.91
C VAL A 208 -5.95 -17.79 -8.82
N LEU A 209 -6.91 -17.05 -8.27
CA LEU A 209 -7.63 -15.97 -8.94
C LEU A 209 -7.21 -14.63 -8.33
N GLY A 210 -7.11 -13.60 -9.14
CA GLY A 210 -6.75 -12.26 -8.72
C GLY A 210 -6.62 -11.32 -9.92
N ARG A 211 -5.73 -10.35 -9.84
CA ARG A 211 -5.50 -9.38 -10.93
C ARG A 211 -4.89 -10.01 -12.18
N LEU A 212 -4.02 -11.00 -12.03
CA LEU A 212 -3.39 -11.69 -13.17
C LEU A 212 -4.35 -12.61 -13.92
N SER A 213 -5.34 -13.17 -13.24
CA SER A 213 -6.36 -14.03 -13.85
C SER A 213 -7.53 -13.24 -14.44
N GLY A 214 -7.61 -11.92 -14.20
CA GLY A 214 -8.73 -11.07 -14.60
C GLY A 214 -9.94 -11.17 -13.66
N ALA A 215 -9.86 -11.87 -12.53
CA ALA A 215 -10.93 -11.90 -11.53
C ALA A 215 -11.11 -10.56 -10.82
N LEU A 216 -10.05 -9.77 -10.76
CA LEU A 216 -10.06 -8.37 -10.31
C LEU A 216 -9.49 -7.48 -11.41
N PRO A 217 -9.84 -6.17 -11.45
CA PRO A 217 -9.27 -5.23 -12.42
C PRO A 217 -7.75 -5.23 -12.38
N ARG A 218 -7.08 -5.29 -13.55
CA ARG A 218 -5.60 -5.32 -13.62
C ARG A 218 -4.96 -4.03 -13.12
N MET A 219 -5.64 -2.91 -13.25
CA MET A 219 -5.17 -1.56 -12.92
C MET A 219 -6.18 -0.84 -12.04
N GLY A 220 -5.72 0.17 -11.33
CA GLY A 220 -6.54 1.05 -10.53
C GLY A 220 -6.83 0.52 -9.12
N GLU A 221 -7.48 1.35 -8.33
CA GLU A 221 -7.90 0.98 -6.98
C GLU A 221 -8.99 -0.09 -7.01
N LEU A 222 -9.04 -0.92 -5.97
CA LEU A 222 -10.20 -1.75 -5.71
C LEU A 222 -11.31 -0.90 -5.08
N ASN A 223 -12.51 -1.38 -5.21
CA ASN A 223 -13.67 -0.81 -4.52
C ASN A 223 -14.67 -1.93 -4.20
N PRO A 224 -15.69 -1.68 -3.35
CA PRO A 224 -16.67 -2.71 -2.99
C PRO A 224 -17.32 -3.38 -4.19
N ASN A 225 -17.56 -2.68 -5.28
CA ASN A 225 -18.20 -3.25 -6.47
C ASN A 225 -17.29 -4.22 -7.22
N SER A 226 -15.99 -3.88 -7.40
CA SER A 226 -15.02 -4.77 -8.05
C SER A 226 -14.77 -6.05 -7.23
N VAL A 227 -14.72 -5.93 -5.91
CA VAL A 227 -14.64 -7.08 -5.00
C VAL A 227 -15.91 -7.93 -5.07
N ARG A 228 -17.07 -7.29 -5.12
CA ARG A 228 -18.37 -7.98 -5.22
C ARG A 228 -18.48 -8.80 -6.51
N GLU A 229 -18.05 -8.23 -7.63
CA GLU A 229 -17.99 -8.92 -8.92
C GLU A 229 -17.07 -10.13 -8.88
N ALA A 230 -15.86 -9.98 -8.29
CA ALA A 230 -14.90 -11.07 -8.13
C ALA A 230 -15.41 -12.22 -7.28
N LEU A 231 -16.33 -11.95 -6.34
CA LEU A 231 -17.01 -12.92 -5.50
C LEU A 231 -18.26 -13.55 -6.17
N GLY A 232 -18.60 -13.16 -7.40
CA GLY A 232 -19.81 -13.62 -8.08
C GLY A 232 -21.10 -13.10 -7.46
N LEU A 233 -21.05 -12.05 -6.65
CA LEU A 233 -22.24 -11.46 -6.00
C LEU A 233 -22.95 -10.49 -6.94
N PRO A 234 -24.27 -10.33 -6.84
CA PRO A 234 -25.03 -9.36 -7.65
C PRO A 234 -24.49 -7.93 -7.44
N ALA A 235 -24.43 -7.13 -8.49
CA ALA A 235 -24.00 -5.74 -8.42
C ALA A 235 -24.86 -4.93 -7.43
N HIS A 236 -24.24 -4.00 -6.71
CA HIS A 236 -25.00 -3.02 -5.92
C HIS A 236 -25.83 -2.12 -6.84
N LYS A 237 -27.01 -1.79 -6.41
CA LYS A 237 -27.74 -0.69 -7.03
C LYS A 237 -26.98 0.60 -6.75
N THR A 238 -26.43 1.21 -7.79
CA THR A 238 -25.77 2.52 -7.69
C THR A 238 -26.81 3.62 -7.74
N ASN A 239 -26.72 4.56 -6.82
CA ASN A 239 -27.51 5.79 -6.91
C ASN A 239 -26.84 6.72 -7.93
N GLN A 240 -27.66 7.37 -8.75
CA GLN A 240 -27.15 8.43 -9.61
C GLN A 240 -26.65 9.60 -8.76
N PRO A 241 -25.50 10.20 -9.10
CA PRO A 241 -25.04 11.39 -8.42
C PRO A 241 -26.12 12.47 -8.45
N SER A 242 -26.27 13.20 -7.34
CA SER A 242 -27.17 14.35 -7.29
C SER A 242 -26.79 15.38 -8.35
N SER A 243 -27.78 16.05 -8.95
CA SER A 243 -27.55 17.12 -9.92
C SER A 243 -26.76 18.31 -9.38
N VAL A 244 -26.64 18.44 -8.07
CA VAL A 244 -25.79 19.45 -7.43
C VAL A 244 -24.29 19.10 -7.43
N VAL A 245 -23.95 17.84 -7.75
CA VAL A 245 -22.56 17.39 -7.89
C VAL A 245 -22.04 17.80 -9.27
N VAL A 246 -21.13 18.77 -9.27
CA VAL A 246 -20.46 19.23 -10.50
C VAL A 246 -19.00 18.73 -10.52
N PRO A 247 -18.47 18.40 -11.71
CA PRO A 247 -17.05 18.09 -11.86
C PRO A 247 -16.18 19.27 -11.38
N ARG A 248 -15.14 18.97 -10.65
CA ARG A 248 -14.14 19.94 -10.18
C ARG A 248 -12.76 19.55 -10.70
N PRO A 249 -12.46 19.82 -11.99
CA PRO A 249 -11.14 19.54 -12.51
C PRO A 249 -10.07 20.29 -11.71
N PRO A 250 -8.89 19.72 -11.54
CA PRO A 250 -7.79 20.40 -10.86
C PRO A 250 -7.49 21.72 -11.54
N ALA A 251 -7.35 22.78 -10.75
CA ALA A 251 -6.99 24.11 -11.23
C ALA A 251 -6.23 24.87 -10.14
N LEU A 252 -5.37 25.80 -10.57
CA LEU A 252 -4.71 26.72 -9.63
C LEU A 252 -5.77 27.60 -8.93
N CYS A 253 -5.65 27.68 -7.61
CA CYS A 253 -6.57 28.46 -6.78
C CYS A 253 -6.65 29.92 -7.22
N GLN A 254 -7.79 30.56 -6.96
CA GLN A 254 -7.93 32.00 -7.14
C GLN A 254 -6.96 32.74 -6.20
N GLY A 255 -6.19 33.70 -6.72
CA GLY A 255 -5.18 34.42 -5.95
C GLY A 255 -3.88 33.63 -5.67
N CYS A 256 -3.70 32.48 -6.32
CA CYS A 256 -2.47 31.70 -6.20
C CYS A 256 -1.31 32.41 -6.93
N GLY A 257 -0.16 32.61 -6.24
CA GLY A 257 1.02 33.23 -6.84
C GLY A 257 1.58 32.47 -8.07
N HIS A 258 1.33 31.16 -8.22
CA HIS A 258 1.69 30.44 -9.44
C HIS A 258 0.97 30.99 -10.69
N ARG A 259 -0.22 31.53 -10.55
CA ARG A 259 -0.94 32.16 -11.66
C ARG A 259 -0.21 33.38 -12.18
N ASP A 260 0.30 34.21 -11.26
CA ASP A 260 1.06 35.43 -11.60
C ASP A 260 2.40 35.06 -12.25
N VAL A 261 3.08 34.06 -11.71
CA VAL A 261 4.33 33.54 -12.27
C VAL A 261 4.12 33.03 -13.70
N TYR A 262 3.10 32.21 -13.96
CA TYR A 262 2.83 31.69 -15.31
C TYR A 262 2.38 32.76 -16.29
N THR A 263 1.67 33.76 -15.82
CA THR A 263 1.33 34.92 -16.67
C THR A 263 2.59 35.64 -17.11
N ALA A 264 3.44 36.04 -16.15
CA ALA A 264 4.70 36.74 -16.43
C ALA A 264 5.66 35.87 -17.27
N LEU A 265 5.74 34.56 -16.98
CA LEU A 265 6.60 33.66 -17.74
C LEU A 265 6.14 33.52 -19.18
N ASN A 266 4.84 33.39 -19.44
CA ASN A 266 4.32 33.33 -20.80
C ASN A 266 4.54 34.63 -21.58
N GLU A 267 4.45 35.78 -20.92
CA GLU A 267 4.78 37.07 -21.53
C GLU A 267 6.23 37.11 -21.99
N VAL A 268 7.20 36.75 -21.13
CA VAL A 268 8.61 36.71 -21.46
C VAL A 268 8.93 35.67 -22.53
N LEU A 269 8.34 34.46 -22.41
CA LEU A 269 8.62 33.35 -23.33
C LEU A 269 8.07 33.57 -24.76
N ALA A 270 7.17 34.54 -24.96
CA ALA A 270 6.69 34.90 -26.27
C ALA A 270 7.86 35.39 -27.19
N ASP A 271 8.89 35.95 -26.61
CA ASP A 271 10.10 36.44 -27.33
C ASP A 271 11.11 35.32 -27.60
N TYR A 272 10.92 34.12 -27.13
CA TYR A 272 11.82 32.98 -27.26
C TYR A 272 11.18 31.79 -27.98
N PRO A 273 11.07 31.84 -29.31
CA PRO A 273 10.46 30.75 -30.09
C PRO A 273 11.20 29.42 -29.86
N GLY A 274 10.44 28.34 -29.59
CA GLY A 274 11.02 27.01 -29.36
C GLY A 274 11.49 26.74 -27.91
N HIS A 275 11.24 27.66 -26.99
CA HIS A 275 11.49 27.45 -25.57
C HIS A 275 10.85 26.14 -25.05
N LYS A 276 11.41 25.60 -23.96
CA LYS A 276 10.85 24.47 -23.21
C LYS A 276 10.88 24.80 -21.72
N VAL A 277 9.76 24.56 -21.06
CA VAL A 277 9.62 24.74 -19.61
C VAL A 277 9.52 23.36 -18.98
N PHE A 278 10.45 23.06 -18.12
CA PHE A 278 10.48 21.82 -17.34
C PHE A 278 9.97 22.11 -15.94
N SER A 279 9.20 21.20 -15.39
CA SER A 279 8.62 21.31 -14.07
C SER A 279 8.74 19.98 -13.34
N ASP A 280 8.63 20.05 -12.06
CA ASP A 280 8.47 18.94 -11.14
C ASP A 280 6.97 18.80 -10.78
N ILE A 281 6.60 17.90 -9.87
CA ILE A 281 5.23 17.67 -9.41
C ILE A 281 4.88 18.52 -8.20
N GLY A 282 3.74 19.22 -8.30
CA GLY A 282 3.18 20.07 -7.28
C GLY A 282 1.98 20.84 -7.81
N CYS A 283 1.42 21.77 -7.06
CA CYS A 283 0.33 22.64 -7.57
C CYS A 283 0.73 23.37 -8.85
N TYR A 284 2.00 23.70 -8.99
CA TYR A 284 2.53 24.35 -10.18
C TYR A 284 2.46 23.49 -11.44
N THR A 285 2.39 22.17 -11.34
CA THR A 285 2.13 21.28 -12.49
C THR A 285 0.85 21.66 -13.24
N LEU A 286 -0.11 22.26 -12.55
CA LEU A 286 -1.36 22.73 -13.14
C LEU A 286 -1.14 23.89 -14.12
N GLY A 287 0.05 24.48 -14.16
CA GLY A 287 0.48 25.39 -15.23
C GLY A 287 0.56 24.75 -16.62
N ALA A 288 0.52 23.42 -16.72
CA ALA A 288 0.37 22.71 -17.99
C ALA A 288 -1.05 22.82 -18.57
N LEU A 289 -2.04 23.13 -17.74
CA LEU A 289 -3.45 23.21 -18.10
C LEU A 289 -3.85 24.64 -18.57
N PRO A 290 -4.96 24.78 -19.29
CA PRO A 290 -5.51 26.10 -19.57
C PRO A 290 -5.79 26.89 -18.26
N PRO A 291 -5.62 28.21 -18.28
CA PRO A 291 -5.29 29.07 -19.43
C PRO A 291 -3.80 29.16 -19.74
N PHE A 292 -2.90 28.70 -18.87
CA PHE A 292 -1.47 28.97 -18.95
C PHE A 292 -0.76 28.16 -20.03
N ARG A 293 -0.87 26.82 -20.02
CA ARG A 293 -0.19 25.91 -20.97
C ARG A 293 1.31 26.17 -21.08
N THR A 294 1.94 26.60 -19.99
CA THR A 294 3.34 27.03 -19.95
C THR A 294 4.30 25.85 -19.92
N ILE A 295 3.92 24.76 -19.22
CA ILE A 295 4.80 23.62 -18.96
C ILE A 295 4.87 22.73 -20.19
N SER A 296 6.08 22.40 -20.62
CA SER A 296 6.38 21.52 -21.75
C SER A 296 6.64 20.08 -21.33
N SER A 297 7.16 19.86 -20.11
CA SER A 297 7.43 18.55 -19.54
C SER A 297 7.38 18.61 -18.03
N CYS A 298 6.87 17.57 -17.42
CA CYS A 298 6.84 17.38 -15.97
C CYS A 298 7.63 16.12 -15.64
N ILE A 299 8.59 16.24 -14.72
CA ILE A 299 9.41 15.13 -14.25
C ILE A 299 8.88 14.76 -12.87
N ASP A 300 8.66 13.48 -12.66
CA ASP A 300 8.11 12.92 -11.43
C ASP A 300 8.98 13.23 -10.20
N MET A 301 8.35 13.19 -9.04
CA MET A 301 9.00 13.44 -7.75
C MET A 301 9.88 12.27 -7.27
N GLY A 302 9.92 11.16 -7.95
CA GLY A 302 10.66 10.07 -7.40
C GLY A 302 11.13 8.98 -8.27
#